data_6cf63c49e64dbf25f5083bb331966ed0
#
_entry.id   6cf63c49e64dbf25f5083bb331966ed0
#
_cell.length_a   1.000
_cell.length_b   1.000
_cell.length_c   1.000
_cell.angle_alpha   90.00
_cell.angle_beta   90.00
_cell.angle_gamma   90.00
#
_symmetry.space_group_name_H-M   'P 1'
#
loop_
_entity.id
_entity.type
_entity.pdbx_description
1 polymer ?
#
loop_
_entity_poly.entity_id
_entity_poly.type
_entity_poly.pdbx_seq_one_letter_code
_entity_poly.pdbx_strand_id
1 'polypeptide(L)'
;MDVLVGQKIESLLEGNISKDKNIRIINGNVLTGHKCSLDDYLDAHASEVTVIPEGDDVNELFGWIMPRFNQYSVNRSYFSWLTRGKEYTLDSRIKGGKRHMIMSGEYDKVLPMNIFGEYLIKAIIVGDIDKMEALGIYEVSPEDFALPEFVDSSKLELQSIVRNGLDMLRKENA
;
A
#
# COMPACT_ATOMS: atom_id res chain seq x y z
N MET A 1 -11.58 6.51 21.09
CA MET A 1 -10.93 7.68 21.72
C MET A 1 -11.06 8.80 20.71
N ASP A 2 -11.68 9.92 21.10
CA ASP A 2 -11.78 11.08 20.21
C ASP A 2 -10.47 11.86 20.28
N VAL A 3 -9.90 12.15 19.13
CA VAL A 3 -8.56 12.73 18.98
C VAL A 3 -8.65 14.00 18.15
N LEU A 4 -7.87 14.98 18.51
CA LEU A 4 -7.80 16.24 17.77
C LEU A 4 -6.76 16.15 16.65
N VAL A 5 -7.12 16.66 15.49
CA VAL A 5 -6.18 16.85 14.37
C VAL A 5 -4.97 17.67 14.80
N GLY A 6 -3.79 17.27 14.36
CA GLY A 6 -2.54 17.93 14.77
C GLY A 6 -2.03 17.54 16.15
N GLN A 7 -2.61 16.53 16.79
CA GLN A 7 -2.07 15.98 18.04
C GLN A 7 -0.83 15.13 17.74
N LYS A 8 0.18 15.20 18.62
CA LYS A 8 1.41 14.41 18.49
C LYS A 8 1.09 12.91 18.62
N ILE A 9 1.61 12.08 17.71
CA ILE A 9 1.34 10.65 17.66
C ILE A 9 1.81 9.94 18.93
N GLU A 10 2.95 10.34 19.49
CA GLU A 10 3.44 9.80 20.77
C GLU A 10 2.38 9.89 21.89
N SER A 11 1.72 11.03 22.02
CA SER A 11 0.70 11.22 23.07
C SER A 11 -0.56 10.38 22.86
N LEU A 12 -0.88 10.02 21.60
CA LEU A 12 -2.01 9.14 21.26
C LEU A 12 -1.75 7.69 21.62
N LEU A 13 -0.50 7.28 21.49
CA LEU A 13 -0.09 5.89 21.63
C LEU A 13 0.46 5.60 23.02
N GLU A 14 0.62 6.62 23.88
CA GLU A 14 1.11 6.48 25.23
C GLU A 14 0.21 5.55 26.05
N GLY A 15 0.82 4.51 26.65
CA GLY A 15 0.12 3.47 27.40
C GLY A 15 -0.51 2.34 26.57
N ASN A 16 -0.60 2.48 25.23
CA ASN A 16 -1.22 1.49 24.35
C ASN A 16 -0.21 0.65 23.53
N ILE A 17 1.05 1.03 23.54
CA ILE A 17 2.11 0.34 22.80
C ILE A 17 3.03 -0.40 23.75
N SER A 18 3.33 -1.66 23.42
CA SER A 18 4.43 -2.40 24.05
C SER A 18 5.77 -1.89 23.50
N LYS A 19 6.61 -1.35 24.38
CA LYS A 19 7.93 -0.81 24.01
C LYS A 19 8.93 -1.88 23.51
N ASP A 20 8.61 -3.15 23.70
CA ASP A 20 9.51 -4.26 23.39
C ASP A 20 9.34 -4.81 21.96
N LYS A 21 8.42 -4.25 21.16
CA LYS A 21 8.16 -4.72 19.79
C LYS A 21 8.51 -3.64 18.80
N ASN A 22 9.25 -4.04 17.74
CA ASN A 22 9.43 -3.18 16.59
C ASN A 22 8.11 -3.06 15.82
N ILE A 23 7.58 -1.86 15.76
CA ILE A 23 6.25 -1.57 15.23
C ILE A 23 6.33 -0.53 14.12
N ARG A 24 5.45 -0.66 13.15
CA ARG A 24 5.18 0.36 12.14
C ARG A 24 3.95 1.14 12.56
N ILE A 25 4.10 2.45 12.65
CA ILE A 25 3.01 3.39 12.89
C ILE A 25 2.61 3.98 11.54
N ILE A 26 1.32 3.95 11.25
CA ILE A 26 0.73 4.42 10.01
C ILE A 26 -0.27 5.53 10.36
N ASN A 27 -0.06 6.71 9.80
CA ASN A 27 -0.99 7.82 9.87
C ASN A 27 -2.09 7.57 8.82
N GLY A 28 -3.25 7.10 9.26
CA GLY A 28 -4.33 6.58 8.43
C GLY A 28 -4.45 5.05 8.51
N ASN A 29 -5.10 4.47 7.50
CA ASN A 29 -5.30 3.03 7.38
C ASN A 29 -4.12 2.33 6.65
N VAL A 30 -4.14 1.00 6.61
CA VAL A 30 -3.08 0.19 5.97
C VAL A 30 -3.02 0.31 4.45
N LEU A 31 -4.07 0.83 3.80
CA LEU A 31 -4.15 0.92 2.34
C LEU A 31 -3.67 2.29 1.82
N THR A 32 -4.12 3.37 2.45
CA THR A 32 -3.87 4.75 1.97
C THR A 32 -3.01 5.59 2.92
N GLY A 33 -2.77 5.09 4.14
CA GLY A 33 -1.95 5.79 5.13
C GLY A 33 -0.46 5.73 4.81
N HIS A 34 0.29 6.60 5.43
CA HIS A 34 1.75 6.65 5.29
C HIS A 34 2.46 6.34 6.61
N LYS A 35 3.66 5.79 6.50
CA LYS A 35 4.50 5.51 7.67
C LYS A 35 4.90 6.82 8.34
N CYS A 36 4.75 6.85 9.65
CA CYS A 36 5.14 7.99 10.48
C CYS A 36 5.94 7.54 11.70
N SER A 37 6.56 8.50 12.37
CA SER A 37 7.28 8.33 13.62
C SER A 37 6.44 8.79 14.84
N LEU A 38 6.91 8.51 16.04
CA LEU A 38 6.26 8.99 17.27
C LEU A 38 6.32 10.51 17.40
N ASP A 39 7.32 11.15 16.77
CA ASP A 39 7.49 12.60 16.80
C ASP A 39 6.61 13.36 15.81
N ASP A 40 5.97 12.66 14.89
CA ASP A 40 5.07 13.23 13.90
C ASP A 40 3.71 13.59 14.51
N TYR A 41 2.93 14.33 13.74
CA TYR A 41 1.60 14.78 14.12
C TYR A 41 0.53 14.08 13.27
N LEU A 42 -0.68 13.94 13.84
CA LEU A 42 -1.82 13.40 13.13
C LEU A 42 -2.22 14.33 11.99
N ASP A 43 -2.30 13.78 10.77
CA ASP A 43 -2.70 14.53 9.58
C ASP A 43 -4.14 15.02 9.64
N ALA A 44 -4.39 16.13 8.93
CA ALA A 44 -5.70 16.76 8.87
C ALA A 44 -6.80 15.82 8.31
N HIS A 45 -6.44 14.90 7.44
CA HIS A 45 -7.37 13.99 6.79
C HIS A 45 -7.32 12.56 7.34
N ALA A 46 -6.44 12.28 8.31
CA ALA A 46 -6.38 10.97 8.93
C ALA A 46 -7.53 10.80 9.94
N SER A 47 -8.34 9.78 9.72
CA SER A 47 -9.44 9.40 10.63
C SER A 47 -9.01 8.37 11.68
N GLU A 48 -7.84 7.75 11.51
CA GLU A 48 -7.34 6.70 12.37
C GLU A 48 -5.81 6.65 12.34
N VAL A 49 -5.23 6.03 13.36
CA VAL A 49 -3.81 5.65 13.41
C VAL A 49 -3.73 4.15 13.53
N THR A 50 -3.04 3.52 12.61
CA THR A 50 -2.89 2.07 12.57
C THR A 50 -1.49 1.67 13.04
N VAL A 51 -1.41 0.66 13.89
CA VAL A 51 -0.13 0.12 14.38
C VAL A 51 -0.04 -1.36 14.07
N ILE A 52 0.99 -1.76 13.33
CA ILE A 52 1.26 -3.15 12.96
C ILE A 52 2.70 -3.54 13.29
N PRO A 53 3.02 -4.84 13.44
CA PRO A 53 4.40 -5.29 13.56
C PRO A 53 5.22 -4.92 12.32
N GLU A 54 6.44 -4.40 12.49
CA GLU A 54 7.35 -4.10 11.38
C GLU A 54 7.80 -5.38 10.65
N GLY A 55 8.01 -6.48 11.39
CA GLY A 55 8.32 -7.78 10.79
C GLY A 55 9.69 -7.88 10.15
N ASP A 56 10.63 -7.04 10.53
CA ASP A 56 12.02 -6.98 10.06
C ASP A 56 12.95 -8.01 10.71
N ASP A 57 12.42 -8.77 11.65
CA ASP A 57 13.11 -9.84 12.39
C ASP A 57 13.39 -11.11 11.56
N VAL A 58 12.75 -11.25 10.40
CA VAL A 58 12.87 -12.45 9.54
C VAL A 58 13.08 -12.07 8.08
N ASN A 59 14.24 -12.42 7.52
CA ASN A 59 14.53 -12.33 6.10
C ASN A 59 14.08 -13.61 5.38
N GLU A 60 13.01 -13.53 4.60
CA GLU A 60 12.44 -14.66 3.86
C GLU A 60 12.85 -14.62 2.39
N LEU A 61 13.86 -15.40 2.01
CA LEU A 61 14.35 -15.46 0.62
C LEU A 61 13.30 -16.04 -0.35
N PHE A 62 12.50 -17.03 0.10
CA PHE A 62 11.47 -17.71 -0.70
C PHE A 62 10.07 -17.53 -0.12
N GLY A 63 9.83 -16.43 0.57
CA GLY A 63 8.56 -16.20 1.29
C GLY A 63 7.30 -16.24 0.44
N TRP A 64 7.42 -16.02 -0.88
CA TRP A 64 6.32 -16.06 -1.84
C TRP A 64 5.94 -17.48 -2.32
N ILE A 65 6.82 -18.47 -2.15
CA ILE A 65 6.59 -19.89 -2.52
C ILE A 65 6.17 -20.72 -1.29
N MET A 66 6.61 -20.34 -0.09
CA MET A 66 6.41 -21.16 1.10
C MET A 66 4.92 -21.32 1.45
N PRO A 67 4.40 -22.56 1.53
CA PRO A 67 3.03 -22.78 1.96
C PRO A 67 2.85 -22.29 3.41
N ARG A 68 1.84 -21.46 3.64
CA ARG A 68 1.55 -20.89 4.96
C ARG A 68 0.09 -21.09 5.31
N PHE A 69 -0.16 -21.69 6.43
CA PHE A 69 -1.52 -21.91 6.94
C PHE A 69 -2.12 -20.67 7.59
N ASN A 70 -1.30 -19.68 7.92
CA ASN A 70 -1.68 -18.48 8.68
C ASN A 70 -1.55 -17.18 7.89
N GLN A 71 -1.56 -17.26 6.56
CA GLN A 71 -1.42 -16.12 5.69
C GLN A 71 -2.60 -16.04 4.74
N TYR A 72 -3.14 -14.83 4.60
CA TYR A 72 -4.14 -14.52 3.59
C TYR A 72 -3.51 -14.48 2.19
N SER A 73 -4.21 -15.00 1.20
CA SER A 73 -3.80 -14.95 -0.20
C SER A 73 -4.98 -14.56 -1.09
N VAL A 74 -4.84 -13.43 -1.80
CA VAL A 74 -5.84 -12.93 -2.75
C VAL A 74 -5.98 -13.89 -3.94
N ASN A 75 -4.87 -14.34 -4.50
CA ASN A 75 -4.82 -15.21 -5.70
C ASN A 75 -4.83 -16.70 -5.40
N ARG A 76 -5.31 -17.09 -4.21
CA ARG A 76 -5.46 -18.49 -3.79
C ARG A 76 -4.15 -19.31 -3.81
N SER A 77 -2.99 -18.67 -3.77
CA SER A 77 -1.69 -19.34 -3.70
C SER A 77 -1.52 -20.14 -2.39
N TYR A 78 -2.25 -19.76 -1.35
CA TYR A 78 -2.32 -20.46 -0.06
C TYR A 78 -3.75 -20.89 0.21
N PHE A 79 -3.93 -21.91 1.07
CA PHE A 79 -5.23 -22.49 1.39
C PHE A 79 -6.14 -21.61 2.27
N SER A 80 -5.89 -20.29 2.35
CA SER A 80 -6.70 -19.34 3.12
C SER A 80 -8.18 -19.31 2.70
N TRP A 81 -8.49 -19.65 1.46
CA TRP A 81 -9.85 -19.73 0.93
C TRP A 81 -10.67 -20.89 1.51
N LEU A 82 -10.03 -21.91 2.12
CA LEU A 82 -10.71 -23.00 2.82
C LEU A 82 -11.21 -22.59 4.22
N THR A 83 -10.64 -21.55 4.81
CA THR A 83 -10.95 -21.09 6.17
C THR A 83 -11.67 -19.76 6.13
N ARG A 84 -12.97 -19.77 5.82
CA ARG A 84 -13.78 -18.57 5.83
C ARG A 84 -13.95 -18.04 7.26
N GLY A 85 -13.82 -16.72 7.42
CA GLY A 85 -14.03 -16.06 8.73
C GLY A 85 -12.83 -16.11 9.69
N LYS A 86 -11.67 -16.58 9.22
CA LYS A 86 -10.44 -16.53 10.01
C LYS A 86 -9.87 -15.11 10.01
N GLU A 87 -9.52 -14.61 11.18
CA GLU A 87 -8.77 -13.37 11.33
C GLU A 87 -7.27 -13.61 11.10
N TYR A 88 -6.62 -12.66 10.42
CA TYR A 88 -5.20 -12.74 10.12
C TYR A 88 -4.47 -11.58 10.78
N THR A 89 -3.37 -11.85 11.45
CA THR A 89 -2.47 -10.83 11.97
C THR A 89 -1.57 -10.36 10.83
N LEU A 90 -1.80 -9.13 10.37
CA LEU A 90 -1.00 -8.51 9.31
C LEU A 90 0.31 -7.97 9.89
N ASP A 91 1.37 -8.03 9.10
CA ASP A 91 2.65 -7.37 9.34
C ASP A 91 3.06 -6.59 8.09
N SER A 92 4.10 -5.75 8.17
CA SER A 92 4.55 -4.94 7.02
C SER A 92 5.53 -5.66 6.09
N ARG A 93 5.75 -6.96 6.25
CA ARG A 93 6.71 -7.72 5.44
C ARG A 93 6.28 -7.86 4.00
N ILE A 94 7.18 -7.52 3.09
CA ILE A 94 7.10 -7.96 1.70
C ILE A 94 7.62 -9.40 1.67
N LYS A 95 6.71 -10.37 1.60
CA LYS A 95 7.07 -11.80 1.58
C LYS A 95 7.63 -12.18 0.21
N GLY A 96 8.93 -12.12 0.08
CA GLY A 96 9.69 -12.23 -1.17
C GLY A 96 10.31 -10.89 -1.58
N GLY A 97 11.01 -10.85 -2.72
CA GLY A 97 11.62 -9.64 -3.26
C GLY A 97 10.67 -8.80 -4.12
N LYS A 98 11.00 -7.54 -4.34
CA LYS A 98 10.38 -6.71 -5.38
C LYS A 98 10.57 -7.37 -6.75
N ARG A 99 9.55 -7.32 -7.60
CA ARG A 99 9.54 -7.96 -8.92
C ARG A 99 9.31 -6.92 -9.99
N HIS A 100 9.67 -7.27 -11.22
CA HIS A 100 9.25 -6.48 -12.37
C HIS A 100 7.73 -6.54 -12.53
N MET A 101 7.15 -5.46 -13.04
CA MET A 101 5.71 -5.39 -13.28
C MET A 101 5.25 -6.50 -14.21
N ILE A 102 4.26 -7.24 -13.76
CA ILE A 102 3.56 -8.27 -14.54
C ILE A 102 2.14 -7.77 -14.81
N MET A 103 1.72 -7.79 -16.06
CA MET A 103 0.33 -7.48 -16.41
C MET A 103 -0.52 -8.71 -16.10
N SER A 104 -1.23 -8.65 -15.00
CA SER A 104 -2.02 -9.77 -14.48
C SER A 104 -3.52 -9.64 -14.75
N GLY A 105 -3.99 -8.44 -15.14
CA GLY A 105 -5.42 -8.09 -15.23
C GLY A 105 -6.12 -8.02 -13.87
N GLU A 106 -5.36 -8.01 -12.78
CA GLU A 106 -5.96 -7.94 -11.43
C GLU A 106 -6.40 -6.52 -11.07
N TYR A 107 -5.76 -5.48 -11.65
CA TYR A 107 -6.12 -4.09 -11.35
C TYR A 107 -7.53 -3.76 -11.82
N ASP A 108 -7.93 -4.24 -12.99
CA ASP A 108 -9.26 -3.99 -13.56
C ASP A 108 -10.42 -4.53 -12.69
N LYS A 109 -10.12 -5.49 -11.79
CA LYS A 109 -11.12 -6.06 -10.89
C LYS A 109 -11.40 -5.20 -9.67
N VAL A 110 -10.48 -4.30 -9.32
CA VAL A 110 -10.50 -3.54 -8.07
C VAL A 110 -10.37 -2.03 -8.25
N LEU A 111 -9.96 -1.58 -9.45
CA LEU A 111 -9.89 -0.16 -9.76
C LEU A 111 -11.31 0.43 -9.83
N PRO A 112 -11.60 1.55 -9.14
CA PRO A 112 -12.96 2.08 -9.04
C PRO A 112 -13.45 2.80 -10.30
N MET A 113 -12.68 2.77 -11.39
CA MET A 113 -12.96 3.46 -12.64
C MET A 113 -12.58 2.61 -13.86
N ASN A 114 -13.17 2.94 -15.02
CA ASN A 114 -12.95 2.20 -16.26
C ASN A 114 -11.81 2.82 -17.08
N ILE A 115 -10.58 2.63 -16.61
CA ILE A 115 -9.35 3.04 -17.31
C ILE A 115 -8.41 1.85 -17.43
N PHE A 116 -7.44 1.94 -18.35
CA PHE A 116 -6.41 0.90 -18.51
C PHE A 116 -5.29 1.06 -17.47
N GLY A 117 -5.59 0.74 -16.20
CA GLY A 117 -4.71 0.99 -15.06
C GLY A 117 -3.31 0.39 -15.19
N GLU A 118 -3.19 -0.87 -15.65
CA GLU A 118 -1.88 -1.51 -15.85
C GLU A 118 -1.04 -0.81 -16.94
N TYR A 119 -1.68 -0.35 -18.02
CA TYR A 119 -1.00 0.39 -19.08
C TYR A 119 -0.58 1.78 -18.60
N LEU A 120 -1.44 2.45 -17.81
CA LEU A 120 -1.11 3.74 -17.21
C LEU A 120 0.13 3.63 -16.30
N ILE A 121 0.17 2.66 -15.40
CA ILE A 121 1.34 2.42 -14.54
C ILE A 121 2.60 2.17 -15.38
N LYS A 122 2.52 1.41 -16.47
CA LYS A 122 3.65 1.21 -17.37
C LYS A 122 4.11 2.51 -18.04
N ALA A 123 3.19 3.34 -18.52
CA ALA A 123 3.51 4.62 -19.12
C ALA A 123 4.25 5.52 -18.11
N ILE A 124 3.82 5.53 -16.87
CA ILE A 124 4.47 6.30 -15.79
C ILE A 124 5.89 5.77 -15.51
N ILE A 125 6.06 4.45 -15.40
CA ILE A 125 7.38 3.83 -15.14
C ILE A 125 8.38 4.17 -16.25
N VAL A 126 7.93 4.22 -17.50
CA VAL A 126 8.77 4.55 -18.66
C VAL A 126 8.98 6.07 -18.82
N GLY A 127 8.12 6.90 -18.22
CA GLY A 127 8.16 8.35 -18.35
C GLY A 127 7.57 8.87 -19.67
N ASP A 128 6.65 8.12 -20.29
CA ASP A 128 5.99 8.47 -21.55
C ASP A 128 4.78 9.39 -21.26
N ILE A 129 5.02 10.70 -21.30
CA ILE A 129 4.03 11.73 -20.93
C ILE A 129 2.81 11.66 -21.85
N ASP A 130 3.00 11.56 -23.15
CA ASP A 130 1.89 11.51 -24.11
C ASP A 130 0.95 10.33 -23.82
N LYS A 131 1.54 9.16 -23.46
CA LYS A 131 0.75 7.99 -23.09
C LYS A 131 0.11 8.11 -21.72
N MET A 132 0.76 8.77 -20.75
CA MET A 132 0.12 9.03 -19.45
C MET A 132 -1.15 9.84 -19.62
N GLU A 133 -1.11 10.91 -20.43
CA GLU A 133 -2.26 11.77 -20.76
C GLU A 133 -3.34 10.99 -21.51
N ALA A 134 -2.95 10.27 -22.57
CA ALA A 134 -3.88 9.47 -23.37
C ALA A 134 -4.57 8.35 -22.57
N LEU A 135 -3.93 7.86 -21.51
CA LEU A 135 -4.46 6.82 -20.62
C LEU A 135 -5.20 7.37 -19.38
N GLY A 136 -5.35 8.69 -19.26
CA GLY A 136 -6.21 9.32 -18.26
C GLY A 136 -5.53 9.58 -16.93
N ILE A 137 -4.24 9.91 -16.89
CA ILE A 137 -3.53 10.20 -15.62
C ILE A 137 -4.16 11.36 -14.83
N TYR A 138 -4.83 12.31 -15.50
CA TYR A 138 -5.53 13.42 -14.83
C TYR A 138 -6.85 13.02 -14.17
N GLU A 139 -7.33 11.82 -14.45
CA GLU A 139 -8.59 11.30 -13.90
C GLU A 139 -8.39 10.47 -12.64
N VAL A 140 -7.12 10.26 -12.22
CA VAL A 140 -6.77 9.39 -11.11
C VAL A 140 -6.04 10.13 -10.00
N SER A 141 -6.25 9.66 -8.78
CA SER A 141 -5.46 10.01 -7.61
C SER A 141 -4.59 8.81 -7.17
N PRO A 142 -3.51 9.02 -6.41
CA PRO A 142 -2.74 7.91 -5.84
C PRO A 142 -3.61 6.94 -5.03
N GLU A 143 -4.60 7.45 -4.30
CA GLU A 143 -5.49 6.68 -3.43
C GLU A 143 -6.37 5.69 -4.22
N ASP A 144 -6.71 5.98 -5.47
CA ASP A 144 -7.46 5.07 -6.35
C ASP A 144 -6.68 3.78 -6.63
N PHE A 145 -5.35 3.84 -6.56
CA PHE A 145 -4.46 2.70 -6.72
C PHE A 145 -4.16 1.93 -5.44
N ALA A 146 -4.81 2.25 -4.32
CA ALA A 146 -4.60 1.53 -3.05
C ALA A 146 -5.02 0.06 -3.13
N LEU A 147 -6.18 -0.24 -3.70
CA LEU A 147 -6.62 -1.62 -3.91
C LEU A 147 -5.82 -2.35 -5.01
N PRO A 148 -5.54 -1.74 -6.18
CA PRO A 148 -4.57 -2.30 -7.14
C PRO A 148 -3.22 -2.64 -6.50
N GLU A 149 -2.65 -1.76 -5.68
CA GLU A 149 -1.39 -2.01 -4.96
C GLU A 149 -1.49 -3.21 -4.02
N PHE A 150 -2.60 -3.35 -3.31
CA PHE A 150 -2.84 -4.49 -2.42
C PHE A 150 -2.88 -5.82 -3.15
N VAL A 151 -3.53 -5.89 -4.33
CA VAL A 151 -3.66 -7.12 -5.12
C VAL A 151 -2.47 -7.36 -6.04
N ASP A 152 -1.59 -6.37 -6.24
CA ASP A 152 -0.46 -6.48 -7.16
C ASP A 152 0.47 -7.64 -6.79
N SER A 153 0.63 -8.57 -7.74
CA SER A 153 1.53 -9.70 -7.59
C SER A 153 3.01 -9.32 -7.69
N SER A 154 3.30 -8.18 -8.30
CA SER A 154 4.66 -7.65 -8.48
C SER A 154 5.18 -6.91 -7.26
N LYS A 155 4.30 -6.54 -6.31
CA LYS A 155 4.62 -5.77 -5.09
C LYS A 155 5.22 -4.40 -5.38
N LEU A 156 4.67 -3.72 -6.38
CA LEU A 156 5.01 -2.34 -6.72
C LEU A 156 4.28 -1.37 -5.78
N GLU A 157 4.90 -0.24 -5.53
CA GLU A 157 4.32 0.87 -4.78
C GLU A 157 3.52 1.76 -5.76
N LEU A 158 2.32 1.31 -6.15
CA LEU A 158 1.54 1.94 -7.22
C LEU A 158 1.11 3.36 -6.89
N GLN A 159 0.71 3.62 -5.66
CA GLN A 159 0.36 4.96 -5.20
C GLN A 159 1.53 5.94 -5.35
N SER A 160 2.75 5.50 -5.00
CA SER A 160 3.97 6.29 -5.17
C SER A 160 4.30 6.52 -6.64
N ILE A 161 4.10 5.50 -7.49
CA ILE A 161 4.31 5.60 -8.94
C ILE A 161 3.34 6.64 -9.54
N VAL A 162 2.06 6.59 -9.20
CA VAL A 162 1.06 7.56 -9.69
C VAL A 162 1.38 8.98 -9.24
N ARG A 163 1.77 9.17 -7.97
CA ARG A 163 2.20 10.48 -7.45
C ARG A 163 3.38 11.03 -8.23
N ASN A 164 4.39 10.20 -8.49
CA ASN A 164 5.54 10.59 -9.28
C ASN A 164 5.17 10.95 -10.73
N GLY A 165 4.21 10.25 -11.34
CA GLY A 165 3.69 10.57 -12.66
C GLY A 165 3.01 11.94 -12.69
N LEU A 166 2.15 12.23 -11.71
CA LEU A 166 1.50 13.54 -11.57
C LEU A 166 2.51 14.66 -11.34
N ASP A 167 3.56 14.41 -10.55
CA ASP A 167 4.64 15.38 -10.31
C ASP A 167 5.50 15.61 -11.56
N MET A 168 5.72 14.59 -12.42
CA MET A 168 6.39 14.75 -13.71
C MET A 168 5.59 15.67 -14.63
N LEU A 169 4.29 15.40 -14.80
CA LEU A 169 3.40 16.25 -15.60
C LEU A 169 3.33 17.69 -15.10
N ARG A 170 3.23 17.86 -13.79
CA ARG A 170 3.24 19.20 -13.19
C ARG A 170 4.51 19.99 -13.52
N LYS A 171 5.66 19.31 -13.55
CA LYS A 171 6.94 19.96 -13.91
C LYS A 171 7.05 20.28 -15.40
N GLU A 172 6.49 19.42 -16.25
CA GLU A 172 6.48 19.62 -17.70
C GLU A 172 5.59 20.81 -18.09
N ASN A 173 4.47 20.99 -17.39
CA ASN A 173 3.49 22.05 -17.67
C ASN A 173 3.75 23.36 -16.90
N ALA A 174 4.84 23.48 -16.13
CA ALA A 174 5.21 24.66 -15.36
C ALA A 174 6.21 25.54 -16.11
#